data_da164c4fc8261532381b5931f93caeaa
#
_entry.id   da164c4fc8261532381b5931f93caeaa
#
_cell.length_a   1.000
_cell.length_b   1.000
_cell.length_c   1.000
_cell.angle_alpha   90.00
_cell.angle_beta   90.00
_cell.angle_gamma   90.00
#
_symmetry.space_group_name_H-M   'P 1'
#
loop_
_entity.id
_entity.type
_entity.pdbx_description
1 polymer ?
#
loop_
_entity_poly.entity_id
_entity_poly.type
_entity_poly.pdbx_seq_one_letter_code
_entity_poly.pdbx_strand_id
1 'polypeptide(L)'
;MPVVIDNPADDACTLPECVEALGELGFDADDPASTAAAAGWLRRLGNNRAFLGDLLVDRLAGRAGEGIASGYGPQAIMLSRPRDNRANAAFLRAAIWPSPADHVFRTSGAGSFVYGAAHDHNFDFLTVGYCGPGYASDYCEYDYE
;
A
#
# COMPACT_ATOMS: atom_id res chain seq x y z
N MET A 1 4.71 -10.98 14.37
CA MET A 1 5.43 -9.70 14.59
C MET A 1 5.88 -9.17 13.25
N PRO A 2 5.81 -7.87 12.99
CA PRO A 2 6.31 -7.31 11.74
C PRO A 2 7.82 -7.53 11.62
N VAL A 3 8.25 -7.80 10.39
CA VAL A 3 9.67 -7.98 10.05
C VAL A 3 10.10 -6.78 9.23
N VAL A 4 11.23 -6.17 9.59
CA VAL A 4 11.84 -5.12 8.79
C VAL A 4 12.75 -5.79 7.76
N ILE A 5 12.49 -5.51 6.48
CA ILE A 5 13.29 -6.03 5.38
C ILE A 5 14.22 -4.90 4.93
N ASP A 6 15.51 -5.10 5.13
CA ASP A 6 16.52 -4.19 4.57
C ASP A 6 16.66 -4.46 3.08
N ASN A 7 16.49 -3.40 2.29
CA ASN A 7 16.61 -3.50 0.83
C ASN A 7 17.40 -2.30 0.29
N PRO A 8 18.60 -2.52 -0.24
CA PRO A 8 19.50 -1.46 -0.67
C PRO A 8 19.21 -0.93 -2.08
N ALA A 9 18.07 -1.28 -2.71
CA ALA A 9 17.76 -0.79 -4.06
C ALA A 9 17.70 0.74 -4.08
N ASP A 10 18.57 1.34 -4.91
CA ASP A 10 18.68 2.79 -5.09
C ASP A 10 17.99 3.28 -6.38
N ASP A 11 17.72 2.38 -7.31
CA ASP A 11 17.01 2.68 -8.55
C ASP A 11 15.51 2.86 -8.32
N ALA A 12 14.85 3.52 -9.27
CA ALA A 12 13.41 3.74 -9.25
C ALA A 12 12.76 2.96 -10.40
N CYS A 13 11.48 2.61 -10.22
CA CYS A 13 10.65 2.08 -11.30
C CYS A 13 9.34 2.85 -11.43
N THR A 14 8.66 2.68 -12.53
CA THR A 14 7.32 3.18 -12.76
C THR A 14 6.28 2.28 -12.12
N LEU A 15 5.07 2.81 -11.89
CA LEU A 15 3.96 1.99 -11.40
C LEU A 15 3.64 0.80 -12.33
N PRO A 16 3.55 0.95 -13.66
CA PRO A 16 3.34 -0.19 -14.56
C PRO A 16 4.41 -1.27 -14.44
N GLU A 17 5.69 -0.91 -14.41
CA GLU A 17 6.79 -1.87 -14.25
C GLU A 17 6.69 -2.63 -12.94
N CYS A 18 6.39 -1.95 -11.84
CA CYS A 18 6.22 -2.58 -10.53
C CYS A 18 5.03 -3.55 -10.54
N VAL A 19 3.88 -3.14 -11.08
CA VAL A 19 2.67 -3.97 -11.18
C VAL A 19 2.91 -5.21 -12.05
N GLU A 20 3.62 -5.06 -13.16
CA GLU A 20 3.96 -6.18 -14.05
C GLU A 20 4.86 -7.18 -13.34
N ALA A 21 5.95 -6.72 -12.76
CA ALA A 21 6.92 -7.55 -12.07
C ALA A 21 6.32 -8.30 -10.86
N LEU A 22 5.52 -7.61 -10.05
CA LEU A 22 4.82 -8.25 -8.92
C LEU A 22 3.78 -9.27 -9.39
N GLY A 23 3.12 -8.99 -10.52
CA GLY A 23 2.18 -9.93 -11.14
C GLY A 23 2.84 -11.19 -11.69
N GLU A 24 4.06 -11.06 -12.24
CA GLU A 24 4.86 -12.22 -12.73
C GLU A 24 5.47 -13.01 -11.58
N LEU A 25 5.90 -12.31 -10.53
CA LEU A 25 6.48 -12.95 -9.35
C LEU A 25 5.50 -13.91 -8.67
N GLY A 26 4.22 -13.56 -8.61
CA GLY A 26 3.22 -14.34 -7.86
C GLY A 26 3.59 -14.38 -6.38
N PHE A 27 3.43 -13.26 -5.69
CA PHE A 27 3.87 -13.09 -4.30
C PHE A 27 3.42 -14.23 -3.39
N ASP A 28 4.40 -14.81 -2.69
CA ASP A 28 4.23 -15.84 -1.65
C ASP A 28 4.93 -15.35 -0.38
N ALA A 29 4.14 -15.13 0.68
CA ALA A 29 4.66 -14.62 1.95
C ALA A 29 5.47 -15.67 2.73
N ASP A 30 5.24 -16.96 2.47
CA ASP A 30 5.95 -18.07 3.11
C ASP A 30 7.31 -18.34 2.43
N ASP A 31 7.54 -17.80 1.23
CA ASP A 31 8.83 -17.88 0.55
C ASP A 31 9.67 -16.61 0.80
N PRO A 32 10.82 -16.72 1.54
CA PRO A 32 11.71 -15.60 1.78
C PRO A 32 12.28 -14.98 0.50
N ALA A 33 12.49 -15.75 -0.56
CA ALA A 33 12.99 -15.23 -1.84
C ALA A 33 11.92 -14.40 -2.55
N SER A 34 10.67 -14.86 -2.54
CA SER A 34 9.51 -14.11 -3.05
C SER A 34 9.32 -12.81 -2.28
N THR A 35 9.38 -12.87 -0.94
CA THR A 35 9.27 -11.70 -0.07
C THR A 35 10.38 -10.68 -0.33
N ALA A 36 11.63 -11.12 -0.47
CA ALA A 36 12.76 -10.23 -0.78
C ALA A 36 12.63 -9.59 -2.17
N ALA A 37 12.20 -10.34 -3.17
CA ALA A 37 11.98 -9.84 -4.52
C ALA A 37 10.84 -8.79 -4.55
N ALA A 38 9.72 -9.08 -3.90
CA ALA A 38 8.58 -8.14 -3.78
C ALA A 38 8.98 -6.86 -3.05
N ALA A 39 9.75 -6.98 -1.95
CA ALA A 39 10.28 -5.83 -1.22
C ALA A 39 11.19 -4.96 -2.10
N GLY A 40 12.00 -5.58 -2.97
CA GLY A 40 12.83 -4.88 -3.95
C GLY A 40 12.01 -4.02 -4.91
N TRP A 41 10.96 -4.57 -5.48
CA TRP A 41 10.07 -3.84 -6.39
C TRP A 41 9.30 -2.72 -5.69
N LEU A 42 8.80 -2.97 -4.47
CA LEU A 42 8.16 -1.92 -3.67
C LEU A 42 9.14 -0.80 -3.33
N ARG A 43 10.39 -1.12 -3.00
CA ARG A 43 11.42 -0.12 -2.72
C ARG A 43 11.70 0.76 -3.94
N ARG A 44 11.88 0.17 -5.13
CA ARG A 44 12.05 0.91 -6.38
C ARG A 44 10.88 1.83 -6.69
N LEU A 45 9.64 1.35 -6.49
CA LEU A 45 8.46 2.22 -6.63
C LEU A 45 8.47 3.34 -5.59
N GLY A 46 8.83 3.05 -4.35
CA GLY A 46 8.98 4.05 -3.28
C GLY A 46 10.04 5.11 -3.57
N ASN A 47 11.09 4.77 -4.34
CA ASN A 47 12.13 5.70 -4.79
C ASN A 47 11.64 6.64 -5.90
N ASN A 48 10.60 6.26 -6.66
CA ASN A 48 9.97 7.12 -7.66
C ASN A 48 9.08 8.18 -6.98
N ARG A 49 9.64 9.32 -6.68
CA ARG A 49 8.96 10.38 -5.90
C ARG A 49 7.86 11.13 -6.67
N ALA A 50 7.74 10.91 -7.97
CA ALA A 50 6.75 11.57 -8.82
C ALA A 50 5.47 10.72 -9.01
N PHE A 51 5.56 9.38 -8.98
CA PHE A 51 4.49 8.50 -9.46
C PHE A 51 3.12 8.74 -8.81
N LEU A 52 3.08 9.01 -7.51
CA LEU A 52 1.82 9.22 -6.80
C LEU A 52 1.20 10.58 -7.14
N GLY A 53 2.04 11.61 -7.27
CA GLY A 53 1.61 12.94 -7.72
C GLY A 53 1.05 12.90 -9.14
N ASP A 54 1.77 12.27 -10.06
CA ASP A 54 1.34 12.11 -11.45
C ASP A 54 0.03 11.33 -11.55
N LEU A 55 -0.11 10.24 -10.79
CA LEU A 55 -1.34 9.46 -10.72
C LEU A 55 -2.53 10.30 -10.24
N LEU A 56 -2.34 11.11 -9.21
CA LEU A 56 -3.40 11.97 -8.68
C LEU A 56 -3.80 13.06 -9.67
N VAL A 57 -2.81 13.70 -10.33
CA VAL A 57 -3.06 14.69 -11.38
C VAL A 57 -3.82 14.07 -12.55
N ASP A 58 -3.44 12.88 -13.01
CA ASP A 58 -4.12 12.19 -14.10
C ASP A 58 -5.57 11.80 -13.74
N ARG A 59 -5.82 11.38 -12.50
CA ARG A 59 -7.17 11.13 -12.01
C ARG A 59 -8.02 12.39 -11.98
N LEU A 60 -7.50 13.48 -11.43
CA LEU A 60 -8.20 14.76 -11.36
C LEU A 60 -8.47 15.36 -12.75
N ALA A 61 -7.57 15.14 -13.70
CA ALA A 61 -7.72 15.59 -15.09
C ALA A 61 -8.63 14.66 -15.94
N GLY A 62 -9.16 13.58 -15.37
CA GLY A 62 -9.96 12.58 -16.11
C GLY A 62 -9.15 11.79 -17.15
N ARG A 63 -7.82 11.84 -17.07
CA ARG A 63 -6.92 11.10 -17.97
C ARG A 63 -6.63 9.67 -17.49
N ALA A 64 -6.71 9.44 -16.20
CA ALA A 64 -6.73 8.09 -15.68
C ALA A 64 -8.06 7.45 -16.09
N GLY A 65 -8.00 6.34 -16.82
CA GLY A 65 -9.19 5.55 -17.16
C GLY A 65 -10.01 5.27 -15.89
N GLU A 66 -11.20 4.67 -16.02
CA GLU A 66 -12.09 4.43 -14.87
C GLU A 66 -11.28 3.93 -13.68
N GLY A 67 -11.09 4.83 -12.70
CA GLY A 67 -10.26 4.57 -11.54
C GLY A 67 -10.82 3.35 -10.83
N ILE A 68 -9.95 2.47 -10.40
CA ILE A 68 -10.37 1.32 -9.61
C ILE A 68 -11.08 1.89 -8.38
N ALA A 69 -12.41 1.78 -8.35
CA ALA A 69 -13.19 2.22 -7.20
C ALA A 69 -12.67 1.47 -5.97
N SER A 70 -12.16 2.21 -5.00
CA SER A 70 -11.73 1.63 -3.73
C SER A 70 -12.94 1.61 -2.81
N GLY A 71 -13.35 0.42 -2.39
CA GLY A 71 -14.34 0.26 -1.31
C GLY A 71 -13.80 0.61 0.08
N TYR A 72 -12.53 1.01 0.18
CA TYR A 72 -11.83 1.23 1.45
C TYR A 72 -11.81 2.70 1.91
N GLY A 73 -12.73 3.52 1.45
CA GLY A 73 -12.79 4.93 1.85
C GLY A 73 -11.66 5.81 1.28
N PRO A 74 -11.53 7.06 1.75
CA PRO A 74 -10.58 8.02 1.21
C PRO A 74 -9.11 7.70 1.55
N GLN A 75 -8.87 6.78 2.46
CA GLN A 75 -7.55 6.44 2.96
C GLN A 75 -6.76 5.53 2.03
N ALA A 76 -7.41 4.72 1.22
CA ALA A 76 -6.76 3.74 0.36
C ALA A 76 -7.03 4.00 -1.11
N ILE A 77 -5.96 4.09 -1.89
CA ILE A 77 -6.00 4.21 -3.34
C ILE A 77 -5.55 2.88 -3.94
N MET A 78 -6.44 2.21 -4.65
CA MET A 78 -6.07 1.00 -5.39
C MET A 78 -5.17 1.37 -6.57
N LEU A 79 -3.98 0.79 -6.63
CA LEU A 79 -2.98 1.00 -7.68
C LEU A 79 -3.01 -0.11 -8.72
N SER A 80 -3.30 -1.35 -8.31
CA SER A 80 -3.51 -2.47 -9.23
C SER A 80 -4.59 -3.40 -8.72
N ARG A 81 -5.20 -4.16 -9.63
CA ARG A 81 -6.08 -5.29 -9.28
C ARG A 81 -5.30 -6.60 -9.33
N PRO A 82 -5.74 -7.63 -8.60
CA PRO A 82 -5.24 -8.98 -8.82
C PRO A 82 -5.38 -9.36 -10.30
N ARG A 83 -4.34 -9.99 -10.87
CA ARG A 83 -4.37 -10.42 -12.28
C ARG A 83 -5.28 -11.62 -12.52
N ASP A 84 -5.54 -12.38 -11.48
CA ASP A 84 -6.39 -13.57 -11.54
C ASP A 84 -7.27 -13.66 -10.28
N ASN A 85 -8.24 -14.58 -10.31
CA ASN A 85 -9.14 -14.81 -9.19
C ASN A 85 -8.58 -15.85 -8.18
N ARG A 86 -7.27 -16.04 -8.13
CA ARG A 86 -6.69 -16.92 -7.10
C ARG A 86 -6.89 -16.30 -5.73
N ALA A 87 -7.09 -17.15 -4.75
CA ALA A 87 -7.32 -16.72 -3.37
C ALA A 87 -6.17 -15.87 -2.79
N ASN A 88 -4.94 -16.05 -3.33
CA ASN A 88 -3.71 -15.37 -2.90
C ASN A 88 -3.19 -14.36 -3.94
N ALA A 89 -4.04 -13.89 -4.85
CA ALA A 89 -3.62 -12.93 -5.85
C ALA A 89 -3.30 -11.57 -5.20
N ALA A 90 -2.04 -11.17 -5.25
CA ALA A 90 -1.58 -9.91 -4.69
C ALA A 90 -2.12 -8.72 -5.47
N PHE A 91 -2.38 -7.63 -4.77
CA PHE A 91 -2.74 -6.33 -5.34
C PHE A 91 -1.92 -5.21 -4.69
N LEU A 92 -1.81 -4.09 -5.37
CA LEU A 92 -1.06 -2.95 -4.90
C LEU A 92 -2.02 -1.82 -4.51
N ARG A 93 -1.79 -1.21 -3.34
CA ARG A 93 -2.53 -0.05 -2.87
C ARG A 93 -1.60 0.98 -2.25
N ALA A 94 -1.96 2.25 -2.35
CA ALA A 94 -1.38 3.30 -1.52
C ALA A 94 -2.31 3.57 -0.34
N ALA A 95 -1.76 3.64 0.86
CA ALA A 95 -2.49 4.03 2.06
C ALA A 95 -2.01 5.42 2.52
N ILE A 96 -2.96 6.30 2.80
CA ILE A 96 -2.71 7.67 3.22
C ILE A 96 -3.09 7.79 4.70
N TRP A 97 -2.14 8.20 5.51
CA TRP A 97 -2.30 8.39 6.94
C TRP A 97 -2.14 9.88 7.28
N PRO A 98 -3.22 10.69 7.23
CA PRO A 98 -3.13 12.10 7.52
C PRO A 98 -2.81 12.34 9.00
N SER A 99 -2.00 13.35 9.27
CA SER A 99 -1.75 13.81 10.64
C SER A 99 -3.03 14.39 11.26
N PRO A 100 -3.23 14.27 12.58
CA PRO A 100 -4.29 14.99 13.28
C PRO A 100 -4.27 16.52 13.08
N ALA A 101 -3.10 17.08 12.71
CA ALA A 101 -2.95 18.48 12.38
C ALA A 101 -3.40 18.84 10.95
N ASP A 102 -3.57 17.85 10.07
CA ASP A 102 -3.96 18.06 8.68
C ASP A 102 -5.42 18.49 8.56
N HIS A 103 -5.68 19.40 7.61
CA HIS A 103 -7.04 19.91 7.38
C HIS A 103 -8.02 18.79 7.04
N VAL A 104 -7.62 17.83 6.22
CA VAL A 104 -8.46 16.69 5.82
C VAL A 104 -8.86 15.84 7.03
N PHE A 105 -7.95 15.61 7.97
CA PHE A 105 -8.27 14.86 9.20
C PHE A 105 -9.26 15.63 10.07
N ARG A 106 -9.05 16.95 10.27
CA ARG A 106 -9.89 17.79 11.11
C ARG A 106 -11.30 17.96 10.55
N THR A 107 -11.45 18.00 9.22
CA THR A 107 -12.77 18.15 8.58
C THR A 107 -13.54 16.86 8.45
N SER A 108 -12.86 15.74 8.21
CA SER A 108 -13.51 14.44 8.03
C SER A 108 -13.68 13.65 9.34
N GLY A 109 -12.92 14.01 10.37
CA GLY A 109 -12.92 13.33 11.66
C GLY A 109 -12.14 12.00 11.65
N ALA A 110 -11.73 11.55 12.84
CA ALA A 110 -10.96 10.32 13.02
C ALA A 110 -11.69 9.05 12.51
N GLY A 111 -13.01 9.03 12.55
CA GLY A 111 -13.83 7.91 12.09
C GLY A 111 -13.78 7.68 10.57
N SER A 112 -13.32 8.67 9.79
CA SER A 112 -13.09 8.52 8.34
C SER A 112 -11.78 7.83 8.01
N PHE A 113 -10.91 7.69 8.99
CA PHE A 113 -9.61 7.02 8.91
C PHE A 113 -9.58 5.94 9.99
N VAL A 114 -8.89 4.84 9.73
CA VAL A 114 -8.87 3.68 10.65
C VAL A 114 -7.88 3.94 11.81
N TYR A 115 -8.04 5.09 12.49
CA TYR A 115 -7.24 5.42 13.67
C TYR A 115 -7.90 4.92 14.95
N GLY A 116 -7.12 4.22 15.79
CA GLY A 116 -7.57 3.69 17.07
C GLY A 116 -8.61 2.57 16.96
N ALA A 117 -8.86 2.05 15.76
CA ALA A 117 -9.74 0.92 15.55
C ALA A 117 -8.90 -0.37 15.58
N ALA A 118 -9.10 -1.18 16.63
CA ALA A 118 -8.51 -2.51 16.68
C ALA A 118 -9.16 -3.39 15.60
N HIS A 119 -8.34 -3.99 14.75
CA HIS A 119 -8.77 -4.91 13.69
C HIS A 119 -7.66 -5.90 13.37
N ASP A 120 -8.01 -7.02 12.81
CA ASP A 120 -7.09 -8.04 12.34
C ASP A 120 -7.01 -8.05 10.80
N HIS A 121 -5.96 -8.67 10.31
CA HIS A 121 -5.77 -8.94 8.90
C HIS A 121 -5.62 -10.44 8.70
N ASN A 122 -6.45 -11.03 7.86
CA ASN A 122 -6.37 -12.43 7.46
C ASN A 122 -5.55 -12.63 6.18
N PHE A 123 -4.61 -11.74 5.93
CA PHE A 123 -3.72 -11.75 4.77
C PHE A 123 -2.37 -11.13 5.12
N ASP A 124 -1.34 -11.57 4.41
CA ASP A 124 -0.01 -10.99 4.51
C ASP A 124 0.13 -9.74 3.66
N PHE A 125 0.93 -8.78 4.11
CA PHE A 125 1.20 -7.58 3.35
C PHE A 125 2.62 -7.04 3.57
N LEU A 126 3.15 -6.43 2.53
CA LEU A 126 4.40 -5.67 2.57
C LEU A 126 4.08 -4.18 2.45
N THR A 127 4.83 -3.36 3.16
CA THR A 127 4.71 -1.90 3.07
C THR A 127 6.05 -1.24 2.84
N VAL A 128 6.03 -0.15 2.07
CA VAL A 128 7.15 0.77 1.93
C VAL A 128 6.69 2.18 2.29
N GLY A 129 7.48 2.90 3.09
CA GLY A 129 7.23 4.30 3.38
C GLY A 129 7.53 5.17 2.14
N TYR A 130 6.55 5.96 1.70
CA TYR A 130 6.68 6.84 0.55
C TYR A 130 6.89 8.30 0.96
N CYS A 131 6.05 8.83 1.85
CA CYS A 131 6.12 10.19 2.38
C CYS A 131 5.90 10.22 3.88
N GLY A 132 6.44 11.24 4.53
CA GLY A 132 6.24 11.50 5.96
C GLY A 132 6.99 10.55 6.88
N PRO A 133 6.75 10.67 8.19
CA PRO A 133 7.43 9.88 9.22
C PRO A 133 6.88 8.44 9.34
N GLY A 134 5.84 8.08 8.59
CA GLY A 134 5.12 6.82 8.75
C GLY A 134 4.01 6.90 9.79
N TYR A 135 3.51 5.72 10.18
CA TYR A 135 2.52 5.54 11.22
C TYR A 135 2.99 4.48 12.22
N ALA A 136 2.48 4.54 13.43
CA ALA A 136 2.71 3.52 14.44
C ALA A 136 1.51 2.57 14.53
N SER A 137 1.79 1.30 14.80
CA SER A 137 0.78 0.28 15.08
C SER A 137 1.02 -0.31 16.45
N ASP A 138 -0.02 -0.38 17.25
CA ASP A 138 -0.02 -1.11 18.51
C ASP A 138 -0.55 -2.51 18.25
N TYR A 139 0.18 -3.52 18.69
CA TYR A 139 -0.21 -4.93 18.58
C TYR A 139 -0.84 -5.37 19.89
N CYS A 140 -2.07 -5.86 19.81
CA CYS A 140 -2.80 -6.36 20.96
C CYS A 140 -3.07 -7.86 20.78
N GLU A 141 -2.93 -8.63 21.84
CA GLU A 141 -3.47 -9.99 21.88
C GLU A 141 -4.99 -9.90 22.09
N TYR A 142 -5.69 -10.77 21.39
CA TYR A 142 -7.14 -10.89 21.51
C TYR A 142 -7.49 -12.24 22.09
N ASP A 143 -8.17 -12.23 23.23
CA ASP A 143 -8.67 -13.43 23.88
C ASP A 143 -10.12 -13.67 23.44
N TYR A 144 -10.38 -14.81 22.81
CA TYR A 144 -11.73 -15.22 22.44
C TYR A 144 -12.33 -15.97 23.63
N GLU A 145 -13.16 -15.33 24.42
CA GLU A 145 -14.02 -16.02 25.38
C GLU A 145 -15.28 -16.60 24.74
#